data_04e7be0fdc87078354c7767151cdd836
#
_entry.id   04e7be0fdc87078354c7767151cdd836
#
_cell.length_a   1.000
_cell.length_b   1.000
_cell.length_c   1.000
_cell.angle_alpha   90.00
_cell.angle_beta   90.00
_cell.angle_gamma   90.00
#
_symmetry.space_group_name_H-M   'P 1'
#
loop_
_entity.id
_entity.type
_entity.pdbx_description
1 polymer ?
#
loop_
_entity_poly.entity_id
_entity_poly.type
_entity_poly.pdbx_seq_one_letter_code
_entity_poly.pdbx_strand_id
1 'polypeptide(L)'
;MPTLRLSDFCGSPWPCFDGEPEPRTWLLSGMLADHSSDEDIEMFLGEIAKVEAGESNVVIGNHHVWVIMSPDKVIVEEMLYGDEKTNGTVPKRTEISLAETKQLVLEWREAVRRWYAEHREDEEAVVPTLVRSQVN
;
A
#
# COMPACT_ATOMS: atom_id res chain seq x y z
N MET A 1 -14.28 4.78 9.42
CA MET A 1 -13.49 4.01 8.44
C MET A 1 -12.99 4.93 7.34
N PRO A 2 -11.69 4.98 7.07
CA PRO A 2 -11.17 5.78 5.96
C PRO A 2 -11.73 5.31 4.62
N THR A 3 -12.01 6.24 3.72
CA THR A 3 -12.54 5.93 2.40
C THR A 3 -11.43 6.03 1.36
N LEU A 4 -11.14 4.91 0.72
CA LEU A 4 -10.10 4.83 -0.30
C LEU A 4 -10.59 5.38 -1.63
N ARG A 5 -9.79 6.25 -2.23
CA ARG A 5 -9.99 6.75 -3.59
C ARG A 5 -8.72 6.48 -4.40
N LEU A 6 -8.91 5.99 -5.61
CA LEU A 6 -7.79 5.75 -6.51
C LEU A 6 -7.47 7.02 -7.28
N SER A 7 -6.19 7.34 -7.36
CA SER A 7 -5.68 8.44 -8.17
C SER A 7 -4.60 7.90 -9.10
N ASP A 8 -4.35 8.61 -10.19
CA ASP A 8 -3.27 8.28 -11.12
C ASP A 8 -2.11 9.22 -10.84
N PHE A 9 -0.97 8.66 -10.45
CA PHE A 9 0.22 9.44 -10.15
C PHE A 9 1.40 8.92 -10.96
N CYS A 10 1.86 9.73 -11.92
CA CYS A 10 3.00 9.39 -12.78
C CYS A 10 2.86 8.03 -13.48
N GLY A 11 1.65 7.71 -13.94
CA GLY A 11 1.39 6.46 -14.65
C GLY A 11 1.25 5.24 -13.75
N SER A 12 1.01 5.45 -12.46
CA SER A 12 0.81 4.36 -11.50
C SER A 12 -0.43 4.62 -10.65
N PRO A 13 -1.11 3.57 -10.19
CA PRO A 13 -2.22 3.77 -9.27
C PRO A 13 -1.72 4.30 -7.93
N TRP A 14 -2.41 5.27 -7.37
CA TRP A 14 -2.03 5.87 -6.10
C TRP A 14 -3.23 5.93 -5.15
N PRO A 15 -3.08 5.44 -3.91
CA PRO A 15 -4.17 5.46 -2.94
C PRO A 15 -4.28 6.83 -2.29
N CYS A 16 -5.50 7.35 -2.23
CA CYS A 16 -5.80 8.62 -1.57
C CYS A 16 -6.91 8.44 -0.56
N PHE A 17 -6.88 9.23 0.50
CA PHE A 17 -7.92 9.23 1.53
C PHE A 17 -8.40 10.66 1.74
N ASP A 18 -9.65 10.92 1.38
CA ASP A 18 -10.25 12.23 1.53
C ASP A 18 -10.92 12.33 2.91
N GLY A 19 -10.84 13.51 3.53
CA GLY A 19 -11.50 13.78 4.80
C GLY A 19 -10.77 13.30 6.04
N GLU A 20 -9.62 12.67 5.89
CA GLU A 20 -8.81 12.25 7.04
C GLU A 20 -7.80 13.35 7.40
N PRO A 21 -7.52 13.58 8.68
CA PRO A 21 -6.53 14.58 9.07
C PRO A 21 -5.09 14.09 8.80
N GLU A 22 -4.18 15.05 8.63
CA GLU A 22 -2.75 14.75 8.60
C GLU A 22 -2.25 14.45 10.02
N PRO A 23 -1.28 13.54 10.21
CA PRO A 23 -0.55 12.81 9.17
C PRO A 23 -1.21 11.49 8.75
N ARG A 24 -2.39 11.18 9.27
CA ARG A 24 -3.09 9.91 9.04
C ARG A 24 -3.27 9.63 7.54
N THR A 25 -3.67 10.65 6.78
CA THR A 25 -3.91 10.53 5.34
C THR A 25 -2.71 9.95 4.61
N TRP A 26 -1.54 10.56 4.76
CA TRP A 26 -0.37 10.10 4.00
C TRP A 26 0.25 8.84 4.58
N LEU A 27 0.08 8.57 5.88
CA LEU A 27 0.55 7.31 6.47
C LEU A 27 -0.21 6.13 5.88
N LEU A 28 -1.54 6.24 5.78
CA LEU A 28 -2.37 5.19 5.18
C LEU A 28 -2.10 5.06 3.68
N SER A 29 -1.92 6.18 2.99
CA SER A 29 -1.55 6.16 1.58
C SER A 29 -0.21 5.46 1.37
N GLY A 30 0.78 5.77 2.19
CA GLY A 30 2.09 5.13 2.14
C GLY A 30 2.03 3.63 2.41
N MET A 31 1.19 3.22 3.35
CA MET A 31 0.98 1.80 3.64
C MET A 31 0.53 1.02 2.41
N LEU A 32 -0.44 1.55 1.69
CA LEU A 32 -0.95 0.88 0.49
C LEU A 32 -0.01 1.06 -0.71
N ALA A 33 0.53 2.26 -0.91
CA ALA A 33 1.43 2.54 -2.02
C ALA A 33 2.72 1.71 -1.96
N ASP A 34 3.20 1.39 -0.78
CA ASP A 34 4.37 0.52 -0.60
C ASP A 34 4.11 -0.91 -1.07
N HIS A 35 2.85 -1.27 -1.27
CA HIS A 35 2.43 -2.61 -1.68
C HIS A 35 1.52 -2.51 -2.91
N SER A 36 2.12 -2.18 -4.06
CA SER A 36 1.38 -1.88 -5.29
C SER A 36 1.36 -3.02 -6.31
N SER A 37 2.17 -4.06 -6.12
CA SER A 37 2.14 -5.24 -6.99
C SER A 37 1.22 -6.30 -6.39
N ASP A 38 0.71 -7.20 -7.25
CA ASP A 38 -0.08 -8.34 -6.79
C ASP A 38 0.70 -9.16 -5.75
N GLU A 39 1.98 -9.39 -6.00
CA GLU A 39 2.84 -10.14 -5.11
C GLU A 39 2.93 -9.48 -3.73
N ASP A 40 3.16 -8.19 -3.68
CA ASP A 40 3.27 -7.46 -2.42
C ASP A 40 1.93 -7.42 -1.68
N ILE A 41 0.83 -7.25 -2.40
CA ILE A 41 -0.51 -7.24 -1.81
C ILE A 41 -0.83 -8.60 -1.20
N GLU A 42 -0.55 -9.69 -1.92
CA GLU A 42 -0.79 -11.03 -1.40
C GLU A 42 0.09 -11.35 -0.20
N MET A 43 1.32 -10.87 -0.20
CA MET A 43 2.21 -11.00 0.96
C MET A 43 1.62 -10.27 2.17
N PHE A 44 1.12 -9.05 1.97
CA PHE A 44 0.50 -8.27 3.04
C PHE A 44 -0.71 -9.00 3.62
N LEU A 45 -1.59 -9.50 2.74
CA LEU A 45 -2.77 -10.27 3.18
C LEU A 45 -2.37 -11.54 3.92
N GLY A 46 -1.29 -12.20 3.49
CA GLY A 46 -0.75 -13.37 4.18
C GLY A 46 -0.27 -13.05 5.58
N GLU A 47 0.39 -11.91 5.77
CA GLU A 47 0.84 -11.47 7.08
C GLU A 47 -0.36 -11.11 8.00
N ILE A 48 -1.39 -10.48 7.44
CA ILE A 48 -2.63 -10.21 8.17
C ILE A 48 -3.25 -11.53 8.66
N ALA A 49 -3.28 -12.54 7.79
CA ALA A 49 -3.84 -13.84 8.14
C ALA A 49 -3.10 -14.51 9.29
N LYS A 50 -1.78 -14.37 9.35
CA LYS A 50 -0.98 -14.89 10.46
C LYS A 50 -1.36 -14.22 11.78
N VAL A 51 -1.54 -12.91 11.77
CA VAL A 51 -1.94 -12.16 12.95
C VAL A 51 -3.35 -12.56 13.39
N GLU A 52 -4.26 -12.73 12.42
CA GLU A 52 -5.63 -13.20 12.70
C GLU A 52 -5.64 -14.59 13.33
N ALA A 53 -4.68 -15.44 12.96
CA ALA A 53 -4.56 -16.80 13.49
C ALA A 53 -3.92 -16.82 14.89
N GLY A 54 -3.58 -15.68 15.45
CA GLY A 54 -3.03 -15.59 16.79
C GLY A 54 -1.52 -15.62 16.87
N GLU A 55 -0.83 -15.54 15.75
CA GLU A 55 0.63 -15.42 15.78
C GLU A 55 1.01 -14.06 16.35
N SER A 56 2.21 -13.98 16.90
CA SER A 56 2.71 -12.77 17.53
C SER A 56 2.84 -11.62 16.54
N ASN A 57 3.17 -10.44 17.05
CA ASN A 57 3.27 -9.22 16.27
C ASN A 57 4.10 -9.38 15.02
N VAL A 58 3.59 -8.87 13.91
CA VAL A 58 4.25 -8.88 12.62
C VAL A 58 4.55 -7.44 12.22
N VAL A 59 5.77 -7.18 11.74
CA VAL A 59 6.18 -5.87 11.24
C VAL A 59 6.58 -6.03 9.79
N ILE A 60 5.94 -5.24 8.91
CA ILE A 60 6.33 -5.18 7.51
C ILE A 60 6.67 -3.73 7.15
N GLY A 61 7.55 -3.55 6.19
CA GLY A 61 7.92 -2.22 5.72
C GLY A 61 8.60 -2.32 4.38
N ASN A 62 8.48 -1.27 3.59
CA ASN A 62 9.08 -1.23 2.27
C ASN A 62 9.80 0.10 2.02
N HIS A 63 9.07 1.20 1.82
CA HIS A 63 9.70 2.48 1.48
C HIS A 63 9.30 3.65 2.38
N HIS A 64 8.03 3.76 2.74
CA HIS A 64 7.52 4.96 3.39
C HIS A 64 7.16 4.74 4.85
N VAL A 65 6.60 3.58 5.18
CA VAL A 65 6.09 3.33 6.53
C VAL A 65 6.39 1.91 7.00
N TRP A 66 6.45 1.77 8.33
CA TRP A 66 6.39 0.47 9.00
C TRP A 66 4.93 0.18 9.31
N VAL A 67 4.50 -1.05 9.09
CA VAL A 67 3.16 -1.52 9.46
C VAL A 67 3.36 -2.55 10.57
N ILE A 68 2.99 -2.17 11.77
CA ILE A 68 3.20 -2.98 12.99
C ILE A 68 1.85 -3.57 13.38
N MET A 69 1.67 -4.87 13.13
CA MET A 69 0.39 -5.54 13.28
C MET A 69 0.34 -6.43 14.50
N SER A 70 -0.74 -6.32 15.26
CA SER A 70 -1.08 -7.22 16.36
C SER A 70 -2.58 -7.50 16.28
N PRO A 71 -3.09 -8.55 16.99
CA PRO A 71 -4.53 -8.83 16.97
C PRO A 71 -5.39 -7.66 17.42
N ASP A 72 -4.85 -6.80 18.30
CA ASP A 72 -5.60 -5.70 18.88
C ASP A 72 -5.63 -4.47 17.99
N LYS A 73 -4.54 -4.18 17.26
CA LYS A 73 -4.43 -2.96 16.49
C LYS A 73 -3.29 -3.04 15.48
N VAL A 74 -3.32 -2.11 14.53
CA VAL A 74 -2.25 -1.89 13.57
C VAL A 74 -1.74 -0.48 13.76
N ILE A 75 -0.42 -0.33 13.90
CA ILE A 75 0.23 0.97 13.95
C ILE A 75 0.95 1.17 12.63
N VAL A 76 0.66 2.30 11.97
CA VAL A 76 1.37 2.70 10.75
C VAL A 76 2.29 3.84 11.15
N GLU A 77 3.59 3.62 11.01
CA GLU A 77 4.61 4.52 11.50
C GLU A 77 5.55 4.97 10.39
N GLU A 78 5.85 6.25 10.37
CA GLU A 78 6.77 6.84 9.41
C GLU A 78 8.16 6.21 9.52
N MET A 79 8.76 5.86 8.37
CA MET A 79 10.17 5.48 8.32
C MET A 79 11.02 6.74 8.31
N LEU A 80 12.00 6.79 9.21
CA LEU A 80 12.95 7.89 9.27
C LEU A 80 14.24 7.50 8.58
N TYR A 81 14.85 8.45 7.87
CA TYR A 81 16.09 8.24 7.12
C TYR A 81 17.11 9.34 7.43
N GLY A 82 18.39 9.00 7.29
CA GLY A 82 19.47 9.97 7.39
C GLY A 82 19.51 10.73 8.72
N ASP A 83 19.59 12.05 8.62
CA ASP A 83 19.70 12.91 9.79
C ASP A 83 18.49 12.85 10.71
N GLU A 84 17.30 12.61 10.15
CA GLU A 84 16.08 12.46 10.95
C GLU A 84 16.22 11.30 11.94
N LYS A 85 16.85 10.21 11.51
CA LYS A 85 17.03 9.03 12.33
C LYS A 85 18.00 9.28 13.50
N THR A 86 18.98 10.14 13.29
CA THR A 86 20.05 10.38 14.26
C THR A 86 19.84 11.61 15.15
N ASN A 87 18.99 12.56 14.73
CA ASN A 87 18.80 13.82 15.45
C ASN A 87 17.65 13.81 16.46
N GLY A 88 17.07 12.64 16.72
CA GLY A 88 16.00 12.52 17.70
C GLY A 88 14.60 12.87 17.19
N THR A 89 14.43 12.93 15.87
CA THR A 89 13.10 13.15 15.28
C THR A 89 12.15 12.04 15.72
N VAL A 90 10.96 12.42 16.20
CA VAL A 90 9.93 11.44 16.58
C VAL A 90 9.13 11.07 15.34
N PRO A 91 9.05 9.78 14.97
CA PRO A 91 8.29 9.37 13.80
C PRO A 91 6.79 9.62 14.00
N LYS A 92 6.12 10.03 12.95
CA LYS A 92 4.67 10.19 12.96
C LYS A 92 4.03 8.81 12.87
N ARG A 93 2.89 8.63 13.53
CA ARG A 93 2.19 7.35 13.55
C ARG A 93 0.69 7.54 13.64
N THR A 94 -0.03 6.52 13.20
CA THR A 94 -1.48 6.45 13.38
C THR A 94 -1.88 5.01 13.70
N GLU A 95 -3.05 4.84 14.29
CA GLU A 95 -3.58 3.51 14.61
C GLU A 95 -4.82 3.24 13.78
N ILE A 96 -4.99 1.96 13.44
CA ILE A 96 -6.15 1.47 12.72
C ILE A 96 -6.38 0.01 13.18
N SER A 97 -7.60 -0.47 13.17
CA SER A 97 -7.87 -1.85 13.56
C SER A 97 -7.34 -2.83 12.51
N LEU A 98 -7.10 -4.07 12.94
CA LEU A 98 -6.67 -5.13 12.01
C LEU A 98 -7.75 -5.38 10.94
N ALA A 99 -9.02 -5.38 11.34
CA ALA A 99 -10.14 -5.58 10.41
C ALA A 99 -10.22 -4.47 9.36
N GLU A 100 -10.05 -3.21 9.78
CA GLU A 100 -10.04 -2.08 8.84
C GLU A 100 -8.83 -2.13 7.92
N THR A 101 -7.67 -2.53 8.44
CA THR A 101 -6.46 -2.69 7.63
C THR A 101 -6.70 -3.74 6.53
N LYS A 102 -7.27 -4.89 6.90
CA LYS A 102 -7.60 -5.93 5.94
C LYS A 102 -8.56 -5.43 4.87
N GLN A 103 -9.60 -4.71 5.28
CA GLN A 103 -10.58 -4.15 4.36
C GLN A 103 -9.93 -3.19 3.37
N LEU A 104 -9.06 -2.30 3.84
CA LEU A 104 -8.36 -1.36 2.98
C LEU A 104 -7.44 -2.08 1.99
N VAL A 105 -6.74 -3.10 2.42
CA VAL A 105 -5.85 -3.87 1.53
C VAL A 105 -6.65 -4.61 0.47
N LEU A 106 -7.81 -5.15 0.82
CA LEU A 106 -8.70 -5.81 -0.14
C LEU A 106 -9.26 -4.82 -1.16
N GLU A 107 -9.68 -3.64 -0.72
CA GLU A 107 -10.16 -2.58 -1.60
C GLU A 107 -9.04 -2.10 -2.53
N TRP A 108 -7.84 -1.95 -2.00
CA TRP A 108 -6.66 -1.56 -2.77
C TRP A 108 -6.33 -2.61 -3.83
N ARG A 109 -6.41 -3.90 -3.48
CA ARG A 109 -6.18 -4.99 -4.43
C ARG A 109 -7.13 -4.89 -5.63
N GLU A 110 -8.41 -4.68 -5.37
CA GLU A 110 -9.41 -4.52 -6.43
C GLU A 110 -9.10 -3.29 -7.30
N ALA A 111 -8.76 -2.16 -6.66
CA ALA A 111 -8.46 -0.93 -7.37
C ALA A 111 -7.22 -1.09 -8.26
N VAL A 112 -6.16 -1.70 -7.75
CA VAL A 112 -4.92 -1.93 -8.49
C VAL A 112 -5.17 -2.87 -9.67
N ARG A 113 -5.90 -3.96 -9.46
CA ARG A 113 -6.21 -4.92 -10.53
C ARG A 113 -7.02 -4.27 -11.64
N ARG A 114 -8.00 -3.45 -11.26
CA ARG A 114 -8.83 -2.73 -12.23
C ARG A 114 -8.01 -1.72 -13.01
N TRP A 115 -7.16 -0.97 -12.31
CA TRP A 115 -6.29 0.02 -12.94
C TRP A 115 -5.37 -0.63 -13.99
N TYR A 116 -4.70 -1.72 -13.63
CA TYR A 116 -3.81 -2.43 -14.55
C TYR A 116 -4.57 -3.06 -15.72
N ALA A 117 -5.78 -3.56 -15.49
CA ALA A 117 -6.60 -4.11 -16.57
C ALA A 117 -6.94 -3.04 -17.61
N GLU A 118 -7.33 -1.85 -17.14
CA GLU A 118 -7.66 -0.72 -18.01
C GLU A 118 -6.44 -0.21 -18.78
N HIS A 119 -5.31 -0.08 -18.11
CA HIS A 119 -4.08 0.43 -18.73
C HIS A 119 -3.37 -0.63 -19.57
N ARG A 120 -3.58 -1.90 -19.28
CA ARG A 120 -3.04 -3.00 -20.10
C ARG A 120 -3.67 -3.00 -21.49
N GLU A 121 -4.94 -2.68 -21.59
CA GLU A 121 -5.62 -2.58 -22.88
C GLU A 121 -4.98 -1.50 -23.75
N ASP A 122 -4.63 -0.37 -23.14
CA ASP A 122 -3.93 0.71 -23.85
C ASP A 122 -2.52 0.27 -24.26
N GLU A 123 -1.82 -0.42 -23.40
CA GLU A 123 -0.49 -0.93 -23.70
C GLU A 123 -0.53 -2.00 -24.79
N GLU A 124 -1.52 -2.88 -24.77
CA GLU A 124 -1.68 -3.91 -25.78
C GLU A 124 -2.00 -3.35 -27.14
N ALA A 125 -2.60 -2.16 -27.20
CA ALA A 125 -2.86 -1.48 -28.47
C ALA A 125 -1.60 -0.92 -29.11
N VAL A 126 -0.56 -0.63 -28.33
CA VAL A 126 0.69 -0.01 -28.79
C VAL A 126 1.86 -0.98 -28.74
N VAL A 127 2.06 -1.63 -27.60
CA VAL A 127 3.22 -2.50 -27.35
C VAL A 127 3.28 -3.73 -28.27
N PRO A 128 2.18 -4.44 -28.56
CA PRO A 128 2.26 -5.62 -29.45
C PRO A 128 2.80 -5.28 -30.84
N THR A 129 2.51 -4.09 -31.34
CA THR A 129 3.02 -3.66 -32.64
C THR A 129 4.54 -3.53 -32.60
N LEU A 130 5.06 -2.91 -31.56
CA LEU A 130 6.51 -2.73 -31.39
C LEU A 130 7.23 -4.06 -31.15
N VAL A 131 6.67 -4.90 -30.30
CA VAL A 131 7.26 -6.22 -29.98
C VAL A 131 7.29 -7.11 -31.22
N ARG A 132 6.21 -7.13 -31.99
CA ARG A 132 6.14 -7.91 -33.24
C ARG A 132 7.18 -7.45 -34.25
N SER A 133 7.43 -6.17 -34.31
CA SER A 133 8.44 -5.61 -35.21
C SER A 133 9.84 -6.03 -34.80
N GLN A 134 10.08 -6.18 -33.51
CA GLN A 134 11.40 -6.61 -32.97
C GLN A 134 11.61 -8.09 -33.10
N VAL A 135 10.58 -8.88 -32.98
CA VAL A 135 10.66 -10.34 -33.05
C VAL A 135 10.78 -10.84 -34.50
N ASN A 136 10.17 -10.14 -35.41
CA ASN A 136 10.22 -10.48 -36.82
C ASN A 136 11.42 -9.85 -37.51
#